data_46b320cf7c319f946250069e66d1763d
#
_entry.id   46b320cf7c319f946250069e66d1763d
#
_cell.length_a   1.000
_cell.length_b   1.000
_cell.length_c   1.000
_cell.angle_alpha   90.00
_cell.angle_beta   90.00
_cell.angle_gamma   90.00
#
_symmetry.space_group_name_H-M   'P 1'
#
loop_
_entity.id
_entity.type
_entity.pdbx_description
1 polymer ?
#
loop_
_entity_poly.entity_id
_entity_poly.type
_entity_poly.pdbx_seq_one_letter_code
_entity_poly.pdbx_strand_id
1 'polypeptide(L)'
;MRVAGILGIGAAFVALSAIGCSRSGSTRSDPSGATPGEVALPEDASGIGTDVARLASVADYLDVNGQIEADPARVVRVYAPVSGRLVAVSVHPADSVHEGQSLATLVSSDVAAARATYRQAQADARVKRQALDRSRLLFQNDAIPLRDYQQAQADDVTGAANFESAQERMQLLGVDTAGTSDVIAVAAPRSGVVLDVGAAPGEYVKSLDNATPLCTVADLSTVWAVGDVYENAVAGIRMGDPVEVSAPAYSGAHWEARVATVGDVVDTLSRTLKIRIVLRNEDGRLKPAMFVTIRVVRGRRVAVVVPRRAVLVAGTSAYVFVQKSPGHFERRDIVLGADAGDRVEVTAGLAAGDTIAVEGAELLRATAASS
;
A
#
# COMPACT_ATOMS: atom_id res chain seq x y z
N MET A 1 -51.94 23.74 -4.70
CA MET A 1 -52.95 22.69 -4.99
C MET A 1 -52.73 21.61 -3.94
N ARG A 2 -53.41 21.60 -2.81
CA ARG A 2 -54.73 20.99 -2.52
C ARG A 2 -54.72 19.51 -2.99
N VAL A 3 -54.93 18.47 -2.18
CA VAL A 3 -55.98 18.10 -1.17
C VAL A 3 -55.48 16.86 -0.44
N ALA A 4 -55.31 16.64 0.87
CA ALA A 4 -56.34 16.41 1.92
C ALA A 4 -57.13 15.09 1.83
N GLY A 5 -57.20 14.38 2.97
CA GLY A 5 -58.16 13.35 3.32
C GLY A 5 -57.55 12.28 4.24
N ILE A 6 -57.68 12.20 5.52
CA ILE A 6 -58.70 12.18 6.58
C ILE A 6 -59.45 10.83 6.71
N LEU A 7 -59.61 10.42 7.96
CA LEU A 7 -60.49 9.44 8.64
C LEU A 7 -60.02 7.99 8.59
N GLY A 8 -60.10 7.17 9.64
CA GLY A 8 -60.62 7.39 11.01
C GLY A 8 -61.17 6.07 11.58
N ILE A 9 -61.05 5.94 12.88
CA ILE A 9 -61.98 5.24 13.80
C ILE A 9 -62.06 3.70 13.82
N GLY A 10 -61.91 3.16 15.04
CA GLY A 10 -62.50 1.88 15.40
C GLY A 10 -61.93 1.23 16.65
N ALA A 11 -62.32 1.72 17.82
CA ALA A 11 -62.16 1.03 19.13
C ALA A 11 -63.25 -0.03 19.27
N ALA A 12 -62.90 -1.20 19.79
CA ALA A 12 -63.90 -2.11 20.38
C ALA A 12 -63.27 -2.81 21.62
N PHE A 13 -63.73 -2.39 22.77
CA PHE A 13 -63.65 -3.08 24.04
C PHE A 13 -64.60 -4.27 24.05
N VAL A 14 -64.15 -5.45 24.49
CA VAL A 14 -65.03 -6.49 25.02
C VAL A 14 -64.36 -7.06 26.26
N ALA A 15 -64.94 -6.74 27.42
CA ALA A 15 -64.72 -7.39 28.70
C ALA A 15 -65.70 -8.57 28.76
N LEU A 16 -65.25 -9.74 29.19
CA LEU A 16 -66.17 -10.75 29.76
C LEU A 16 -65.51 -11.48 30.94
N SER A 17 -66.34 -11.64 31.93
CA SER A 17 -66.12 -11.94 33.30
C SER A 17 -65.80 -13.41 33.61
N ALA A 18 -65.16 -13.58 34.74
CA ALA A 18 -64.96 -14.68 35.66
C ALA A 18 -65.97 -15.85 35.67
N ILE A 19 -65.44 -17.05 35.87
CA ILE A 19 -66.01 -18.05 36.79
C ILE A 19 -64.89 -18.90 37.38
N GLY A 20 -64.77 -18.91 38.72
CA GLY A 20 -63.80 -19.70 39.45
C GLY A 20 -64.23 -21.16 39.61
N CYS A 21 -63.26 -22.03 39.81
CA CYS A 21 -63.41 -23.29 40.51
C CYS A 21 -62.13 -23.60 41.29
N SER A 22 -62.26 -23.56 42.57
CA SER A 22 -61.31 -24.04 43.59
C SER A 22 -61.17 -25.56 43.48
N ARG A 23 -59.94 -26.06 43.44
CA ARG A 23 -59.61 -27.42 43.88
C ARG A 23 -58.31 -27.44 44.64
N SER A 24 -58.41 -27.71 45.91
CA SER A 24 -57.33 -28.05 46.81
C SER A 24 -56.52 -29.27 46.34
N GLY A 25 -55.23 -29.24 46.49
CA GLY A 25 -54.46 -30.47 46.31
C GLY A 25 -52.97 -30.28 46.41
N SER A 26 -52.41 -30.54 47.57
CA SER A 26 -51.06 -30.99 47.89
C SER A 26 -49.89 -30.05 47.60
N THR A 27 -49.39 -29.44 48.63
CA THR A 27 -48.00 -29.00 48.79
C THR A 27 -47.03 -30.12 48.44
N ARG A 28 -46.39 -29.97 47.28
CA ARG A 28 -45.06 -30.52 47.04
C ARG A 28 -44.08 -29.38 47.22
N SER A 29 -43.31 -29.47 48.27
CA SER A 29 -42.07 -28.67 48.44
C SER A 29 -41.13 -29.00 47.24
N ASP A 30 -41.04 -28.08 46.33
CA ASP A 30 -39.91 -28.06 45.36
C ASP A 30 -38.71 -27.46 46.04
N PRO A 31 -37.61 -28.18 46.21
CA PRO A 31 -36.33 -27.61 46.53
C PRO A 31 -35.64 -27.31 45.20
N SER A 32 -35.61 -26.11 44.77
CA SER A 32 -34.49 -25.57 44.04
C SER A 32 -34.86 -24.26 43.33
N GLY A 33 -34.54 -23.19 43.94
CA GLY A 33 -34.34 -21.90 43.24
C GLY A 33 -33.04 -21.95 42.46
N ALA A 34 -32.92 -22.81 41.47
CA ALA A 34 -31.82 -22.75 40.55
C ALA A 34 -32.09 -21.62 39.56
N THR A 35 -31.32 -20.57 39.64
CA THR A 35 -31.27 -19.51 38.63
C THR A 35 -30.85 -20.15 37.28
N PRO A 36 -31.50 -19.85 36.16
CA PRO A 36 -31.11 -20.43 34.86
C PRO A 36 -29.65 -20.10 34.57
N GLY A 37 -28.78 -21.12 34.47
CA GLY A 37 -27.36 -20.98 34.18
C GLY A 37 -26.39 -21.42 35.30
N GLU A 38 -26.90 -21.79 36.49
CA GLU A 38 -26.06 -22.29 37.58
C GLU A 38 -25.90 -23.82 37.48
N VAL A 39 -24.65 -24.27 37.44
CA VAL A 39 -24.27 -25.68 37.33
C VAL A 39 -23.65 -26.08 38.70
N ALA A 40 -24.34 -26.91 39.46
CA ALA A 40 -23.80 -27.55 40.66
C ALA A 40 -23.13 -28.87 40.28
N LEU A 41 -21.90 -29.08 40.73
CA LEU A 41 -21.21 -30.36 40.59
C LEU A 41 -21.66 -31.34 41.65
N PRO A 42 -21.72 -32.65 41.34
CA PRO A 42 -21.82 -33.68 42.39
C PRO A 42 -20.60 -33.60 43.31
N GLU A 43 -20.76 -33.92 44.59
CA GLU A 43 -19.71 -33.82 45.64
C GLU A 43 -18.44 -34.61 45.29
N ASP A 44 -18.48 -35.56 44.35
CA ASP A 44 -17.34 -36.39 43.90
C ASP A 44 -16.61 -35.87 42.67
N ALA A 45 -16.95 -34.73 42.12
CA ALA A 45 -16.29 -34.17 40.92
C ALA A 45 -14.98 -33.45 41.30
N SER A 46 -13.99 -34.22 41.73
CA SER A 46 -12.61 -33.80 41.87
C SER A 46 -11.95 -33.77 40.50
N GLY A 47 -11.71 -32.59 39.95
CA GLY A 47 -10.98 -32.45 38.65
C GLY A 47 -11.15 -31.13 37.93
N ILE A 48 -11.76 -30.13 38.58
CA ILE A 48 -11.85 -28.81 37.95
C ILE A 48 -10.74 -27.92 38.50
N GLY A 49 -9.79 -27.63 37.64
CA GLY A 49 -8.77 -26.62 37.91
C GLY A 49 -9.33 -25.23 37.68
N THR A 50 -9.08 -24.33 38.61
CA THR A 50 -9.51 -22.92 38.52
C THR A 50 -8.33 -21.97 38.39
N ASP A 51 -8.49 -20.86 37.71
CA ASP A 51 -7.55 -19.71 37.66
C ASP A 51 -8.36 -18.43 37.91
N VAL A 52 -7.67 -17.36 38.22
CA VAL A 52 -8.28 -16.07 38.49
C VAL A 52 -8.14 -15.17 37.24
N ALA A 53 -9.22 -14.53 36.85
CA ALA A 53 -9.20 -13.46 35.86
C ALA A 53 -8.34 -12.29 36.37
N ARG A 54 -7.27 -11.96 35.67
CA ARG A 54 -6.25 -11.00 36.12
C ARG A 54 -6.21 -9.78 35.22
N LEU A 55 -5.81 -8.67 35.80
CA LEU A 55 -5.40 -7.50 35.01
C LEU A 55 -4.00 -7.76 34.43
N ALA A 56 -3.89 -7.66 33.13
CA ALA A 56 -2.61 -7.73 32.45
C ALA A 56 -2.47 -6.61 31.41
N SER A 57 -1.23 -6.31 31.09
CA SER A 57 -0.92 -5.33 30.04
C SER A 57 -1.07 -6.01 28.68
N VAL A 58 -2.09 -5.63 27.93
CA VAL A 58 -2.39 -6.13 26.58
C VAL A 58 -2.01 -5.06 25.57
N ALA A 59 -1.44 -5.49 24.44
CA ALA A 59 -1.15 -4.56 23.36
C ALA A 59 -2.45 -4.02 22.76
N ASP A 60 -2.48 -2.70 22.56
CA ASP A 60 -3.59 -2.03 21.88
C ASP A 60 -3.25 -1.92 20.40
N TYR A 61 -4.04 -2.60 19.57
CA TYR A 61 -3.86 -2.65 18.13
C TYR A 61 -4.90 -1.78 17.43
N LEU A 62 -4.45 -1.14 16.36
CA LEU A 62 -5.32 -0.53 15.36
C LEU A 62 -5.07 -1.20 14.02
N ASP A 63 -6.06 -1.86 13.49
CA ASP A 63 -6.01 -2.39 12.13
C ASP A 63 -6.44 -1.29 11.14
N VAL A 64 -5.58 -1.01 10.18
CA VAL A 64 -5.74 0.02 9.16
C VAL A 64 -5.69 -0.65 7.80
N ASN A 65 -6.68 -0.39 6.97
CA ASN A 65 -6.65 -0.82 5.58
C ASN A 65 -5.73 0.10 4.78
N GLY A 66 -4.98 -0.49 3.87
CA GLY A 66 -4.04 0.23 3.04
C GLY A 66 -3.75 -0.47 1.73
N GLN A 67 -2.86 0.11 0.97
CA GLN A 67 -2.37 -0.44 -0.28
C GLN A 67 -0.87 -0.27 -0.41
N ILE A 68 -0.26 -1.12 -1.23
CA ILE A 68 1.15 -0.99 -1.60
C ILE A 68 1.27 0.06 -2.70
N GLU A 69 2.18 0.99 -2.52
CA GLU A 69 2.57 1.99 -3.52
C GLU A 69 4.06 1.86 -3.83
N ALA A 70 4.44 2.16 -5.07
CA ALA A 70 5.84 2.31 -5.40
C ALA A 70 6.40 3.59 -4.74
N ASP A 71 7.63 3.54 -4.26
CA ASP A 71 8.32 4.72 -3.73
C ASP A 71 8.48 5.77 -4.84
N PRO A 72 7.86 6.95 -4.74
CA PRO A 72 7.95 7.99 -5.77
C PRO A 72 9.38 8.41 -6.12
N ALA A 73 10.32 8.32 -5.17
CA ALA A 73 11.74 8.61 -5.41
C ALA A 73 12.42 7.54 -6.29
N ARG A 74 11.78 6.39 -6.44
CA ARG A 74 12.27 5.24 -7.21
C ARG A 74 11.48 4.98 -8.49
N VAL A 75 10.48 5.82 -8.78
CA VAL A 75 9.68 5.75 -10.01
C VAL A 75 10.20 6.78 -11.01
N VAL A 76 10.48 6.35 -12.23
CA VAL A 76 10.88 7.23 -13.33
C VAL A 76 9.92 7.06 -14.49
N ARG A 77 9.32 8.17 -14.90
CA ARG A 77 8.55 8.25 -16.13
C ARG A 77 9.50 8.54 -17.28
N VAL A 78 9.55 7.65 -18.25
CA VAL A 78 10.43 7.76 -19.43
C VAL A 78 9.67 8.46 -20.53
N TYR A 79 10.21 9.56 -21.00
CA TYR A 79 9.67 10.35 -22.11
C TYR A 79 10.54 10.22 -23.35
N ALA A 80 9.98 10.52 -24.51
CA ALA A 80 10.76 10.63 -25.73
C ALA A 80 11.71 11.85 -25.65
N PRO A 81 13.02 11.68 -25.86
CA PRO A 81 13.97 12.79 -25.83
C PRO A 81 13.76 13.79 -26.99
N VAL A 82 13.19 13.34 -28.08
CA VAL A 82 12.86 14.13 -29.27
C VAL A 82 11.50 13.74 -29.82
N SER A 83 10.88 14.64 -30.56
CA SER A 83 9.63 14.35 -31.26
C SER A 83 9.87 13.41 -32.43
N GLY A 84 8.96 12.45 -32.64
CA GLY A 84 9.11 11.50 -33.74
C GLY A 84 8.05 10.39 -33.75
N ARG A 85 8.14 9.50 -34.72
CA ARG A 85 7.28 8.33 -34.82
C ARG A 85 7.93 7.14 -34.15
N LEU A 86 7.21 6.46 -33.26
CA LEU A 86 7.62 5.20 -32.67
C LEU A 86 7.65 4.11 -33.70
N VAL A 87 8.80 3.46 -33.84
CA VAL A 87 8.98 2.30 -34.76
C VAL A 87 8.63 1.02 -33.99
N ALA A 88 9.16 0.89 -32.79
CA ALA A 88 8.92 -0.27 -31.94
C ALA A 88 8.94 0.14 -30.45
N VAL A 89 8.17 -0.58 -29.67
CA VAL A 89 8.23 -0.61 -28.21
C VAL A 89 8.66 -2.02 -27.83
N SER A 90 9.79 -2.15 -27.15
CA SER A 90 10.47 -3.43 -26.89
C SER A 90 10.17 -4.00 -25.52
N VAL A 91 9.29 -3.36 -24.76
CA VAL A 91 8.96 -3.75 -23.38
C VAL A 91 7.46 -3.79 -23.16
N HIS A 92 7.05 -4.62 -22.20
CA HIS A 92 5.67 -4.78 -21.77
C HIS A 92 5.54 -4.49 -20.26
N PRO A 93 4.34 -4.21 -19.76
CA PRO A 93 4.11 -4.15 -18.34
C PRO A 93 4.58 -5.42 -17.62
N ALA A 94 5.21 -5.25 -16.47
CA ALA A 94 5.85 -6.28 -15.64
C ALA A 94 7.20 -6.81 -16.14
N ASP A 95 7.75 -6.35 -17.28
CA ASP A 95 9.10 -6.69 -17.69
C ASP A 95 10.14 -6.08 -16.73
N SER A 96 11.19 -6.85 -16.44
CA SER A 96 12.38 -6.36 -15.75
C SER A 96 13.36 -5.77 -16.75
N VAL A 97 13.82 -4.55 -16.49
CA VAL A 97 14.74 -3.83 -17.35
C VAL A 97 15.99 -3.40 -16.58
N HIS A 98 17.11 -3.31 -17.29
CA HIS A 98 18.37 -2.81 -16.76
C HIS A 98 18.64 -1.39 -17.25
N GLU A 99 19.40 -0.64 -16.48
CA GLU A 99 19.88 0.69 -16.90
C GLU A 99 20.58 0.61 -18.25
N GLY A 100 20.24 1.52 -19.18
CA GLY A 100 20.75 1.53 -20.54
C GLY A 100 20.05 0.58 -21.53
N GLN A 101 19.15 -0.32 -21.07
CA GLN A 101 18.39 -1.19 -21.95
C GLN A 101 17.43 -0.38 -22.84
N SER A 102 17.38 -0.70 -24.15
CA SER A 102 16.44 -0.05 -25.07
C SER A 102 15.00 -0.43 -24.76
N LEU A 103 14.16 0.57 -24.47
CA LEU A 103 12.74 0.43 -24.19
C LEU A 103 11.88 0.62 -25.43
N ALA A 104 12.27 1.57 -26.28
CA ALA A 104 11.58 1.90 -27.51
C ALA A 104 12.55 2.45 -28.53
N THR A 105 12.17 2.42 -29.80
CA THR A 105 12.88 3.06 -30.88
C THR A 105 11.95 4.02 -31.61
N LEU A 106 12.49 5.18 -31.99
CA LEU A 106 11.74 6.20 -32.71
C LEU A 106 12.55 6.76 -33.88
N VAL A 107 11.87 7.23 -34.92
CA VAL A 107 12.44 8.01 -36.03
C VAL A 107 12.03 9.45 -35.88
N SER A 108 13.02 10.36 -35.94
CA SER A 108 12.79 11.78 -35.69
C SER A 108 13.27 12.61 -36.91
N SER A 109 12.39 13.50 -37.39
CA SER A 109 12.74 14.51 -38.39
C SER A 109 13.75 15.53 -37.85
N ASP A 110 13.69 15.82 -36.53
CA ASP A 110 14.58 16.80 -35.91
C ASP A 110 16.02 16.29 -35.88
N VAL A 111 16.19 14.97 -35.70
CA VAL A 111 17.49 14.30 -35.76
C VAL A 111 18.01 14.27 -37.18
N ALA A 112 17.13 13.95 -38.15
CA ALA A 112 17.50 13.97 -39.56
C ALA A 112 18.00 15.37 -40.00
N ALA A 113 17.28 16.43 -39.58
CA ALA A 113 17.68 17.82 -39.87
C ALA A 113 19.00 18.19 -39.18
N ALA A 114 19.16 17.87 -37.89
CA ALA A 114 20.39 18.13 -37.16
C ALA A 114 21.60 17.42 -37.79
N ARG A 115 21.43 16.17 -38.20
CA ARG A 115 22.46 15.40 -38.88
C ARG A 115 22.83 15.99 -40.25
N ALA A 116 21.85 16.48 -41.02
CA ALA A 116 22.11 17.16 -42.27
C ALA A 116 22.94 18.42 -42.03
N THR A 117 22.58 19.25 -41.06
CA THR A 117 23.33 20.45 -40.62
C THR A 117 24.75 20.10 -40.19
N TYR A 118 24.91 19.06 -39.37
CA TYR A 118 26.24 18.60 -38.93
C TYR A 118 27.13 18.20 -40.10
N ARG A 119 26.63 17.39 -41.05
CA ARG A 119 27.40 16.98 -42.27
C ARG A 119 27.76 18.18 -43.11
N GLN A 120 26.86 19.16 -43.28
CA GLN A 120 27.12 20.37 -44.02
C GLN A 120 28.20 21.21 -43.35
N ALA A 121 28.09 21.46 -42.05
CA ALA A 121 29.06 22.23 -41.26
C ALA A 121 30.45 21.54 -41.26
N GLN A 122 30.48 20.21 -41.16
CA GLN A 122 31.73 19.43 -41.26
C GLN A 122 32.42 19.61 -42.61
N ALA A 123 31.66 19.54 -43.70
CA ALA A 123 32.20 19.74 -45.04
C ALA A 123 32.72 21.18 -45.26
N ASP A 124 31.94 22.19 -44.78
CA ASP A 124 32.31 23.60 -44.88
C ASP A 124 33.58 23.91 -44.06
N ALA A 125 33.68 23.46 -42.82
CA ALA A 125 34.85 23.62 -41.96
C ALA A 125 36.10 23.00 -42.62
N ARG A 126 35.97 21.81 -43.22
CA ARG A 126 37.08 21.17 -43.93
C ARG A 126 37.54 21.97 -45.12
N VAL A 127 36.62 22.51 -45.97
CA VAL A 127 36.96 23.34 -47.12
C VAL A 127 37.66 24.62 -46.69
N LYS A 128 37.16 25.31 -45.68
CA LYS A 128 37.74 26.54 -45.12
C LYS A 128 39.11 26.28 -44.54
N ARG A 129 39.32 25.20 -43.85
CA ARG A 129 40.63 24.77 -43.34
C ARG A 129 41.64 24.56 -44.45
N GLN A 130 41.25 23.84 -45.51
CA GLN A 130 42.11 23.64 -46.68
C GLN A 130 42.41 24.96 -47.39
N ALA A 131 41.48 25.93 -47.44
CA ALA A 131 41.66 27.24 -47.99
C ALA A 131 42.68 28.04 -47.16
N LEU A 132 42.58 28.02 -45.83
CA LEU A 132 43.54 28.65 -44.93
C LEU A 132 44.93 28.05 -45.10
N ASP A 133 45.07 26.73 -45.17
CA ASP A 133 46.36 26.07 -45.37
C ASP A 133 47.04 26.49 -46.69
N ARG A 134 46.26 26.60 -47.77
CA ARG A 134 46.77 27.12 -49.05
C ARG A 134 47.15 28.59 -48.96
N SER A 135 46.29 29.45 -48.36
CA SER A 135 46.55 30.87 -48.20
C SER A 135 47.76 31.11 -47.33
N ARG A 136 48.00 30.30 -46.29
CA ARG A 136 49.20 30.36 -45.44
C ARG A 136 50.46 30.09 -46.24
N LEU A 137 50.49 29.07 -47.11
CA LEU A 137 51.64 28.77 -47.94
C LEU A 137 51.90 29.88 -48.97
N LEU A 138 50.87 30.45 -49.60
CA LEU A 138 50.99 31.55 -50.55
C LEU A 138 51.47 32.83 -49.90
N PHE A 139 51.00 33.15 -48.71
CA PHE A 139 51.44 34.33 -47.92
C PHE A 139 52.89 34.17 -47.49
N GLN A 140 53.31 32.99 -47.04
CA GLN A 140 54.72 32.72 -46.71
C GLN A 140 55.71 32.89 -47.89
N ASN A 141 55.19 32.80 -49.13
CA ASN A 141 55.96 33.00 -50.34
C ASN A 141 55.65 34.34 -51.05
N ASP A 142 55.12 35.34 -50.28
CA ASP A 142 54.75 36.68 -50.77
C ASP A 142 53.81 36.68 -51.99
N ALA A 143 53.02 35.62 -52.21
CA ALA A 143 52.15 35.45 -53.37
C ALA A 143 50.73 36.02 -53.16
N ILE A 144 50.35 36.39 -51.95
CA ILE A 144 49.04 37.02 -51.60
C ILE A 144 49.20 38.11 -50.58
N PRO A 145 48.28 39.10 -50.58
CA PRO A 145 48.28 40.17 -49.57
C PRO A 145 47.89 39.63 -48.18
N LEU A 146 48.35 40.29 -47.10
CA LEU A 146 48.03 39.97 -45.71
C LEU A 146 46.49 39.93 -45.48
N ARG A 147 45.74 40.81 -46.11
CA ARG A 147 44.29 40.87 -45.99
C ARG A 147 43.62 39.54 -46.40
N ASP A 148 44.07 38.93 -47.51
CA ASP A 148 43.49 37.70 -48.03
C ASP A 148 43.83 36.48 -47.14
N TYR A 149 45.01 36.45 -46.52
CA TYR A 149 45.37 35.49 -45.49
C TYR A 149 44.51 35.67 -44.24
N GLN A 150 44.34 36.93 -43.75
CA GLN A 150 43.50 37.21 -42.58
C GLN A 150 42.02 36.85 -42.85
N GLN A 151 41.52 37.06 -44.05
CA GLN A 151 40.19 36.63 -44.44
C GLN A 151 40.02 35.10 -44.38
N ALA A 152 40.98 34.37 -44.93
CA ALA A 152 40.95 32.92 -44.87
C ALA A 152 41.04 32.37 -43.44
N GLN A 153 41.78 33.10 -42.56
CA GLN A 153 41.87 32.79 -41.13
C GLN A 153 40.52 33.02 -40.44
N ALA A 154 39.85 34.15 -40.69
CA ALA A 154 38.52 34.43 -40.13
C ALA A 154 37.45 33.47 -40.62
N ASP A 155 37.53 33.06 -41.91
CA ASP A 155 36.62 32.06 -42.46
C ASP A 155 36.79 30.67 -41.83
N ASP A 156 38.06 30.23 -41.57
CA ASP A 156 38.36 28.98 -40.89
C ASP A 156 37.77 28.99 -39.46
N VAL A 157 38.00 30.08 -38.67
CA VAL A 157 37.45 30.23 -37.32
C VAL A 157 35.94 30.15 -37.34
N THR A 158 35.26 30.82 -38.29
CA THR A 158 33.82 30.80 -38.43
C THR A 158 33.32 29.39 -38.80
N GLY A 159 34.02 28.70 -39.72
CA GLY A 159 33.70 27.33 -40.10
C GLY A 159 33.83 26.34 -38.93
N ALA A 160 34.92 26.47 -38.17
CA ALA A 160 35.14 25.65 -36.96
C ALA A 160 34.04 25.86 -35.90
N ALA A 161 33.65 27.12 -35.62
CA ALA A 161 32.60 27.44 -34.66
C ALA A 161 31.22 26.89 -35.08
N ASN A 162 30.89 26.98 -36.38
CA ASN A 162 29.65 26.42 -36.91
C ASN A 162 29.62 24.88 -36.80
N PHE A 163 30.75 24.23 -37.04
CA PHE A 163 30.86 22.77 -36.89
C PHE A 163 30.73 22.35 -35.43
N GLU A 164 31.38 23.04 -34.51
CA GLU A 164 31.27 22.79 -33.09
C GLU A 164 29.84 22.94 -32.61
N SER A 165 29.15 24.02 -32.98
CA SER A 165 27.72 24.23 -32.64
C SER A 165 26.81 23.12 -33.19
N ALA A 166 27.07 22.67 -34.45
CA ALA A 166 26.30 21.57 -35.02
C ALA A 166 26.59 20.24 -34.30
N GLN A 167 27.80 20.01 -33.85
CA GLN A 167 28.22 18.85 -33.10
C GLN A 167 27.54 18.84 -31.70
N GLU A 168 27.55 19.97 -31.00
CA GLU A 168 26.86 20.11 -29.69
C GLU A 168 25.37 19.83 -29.82
N ARG A 169 24.74 20.34 -30.90
CA ARG A 169 23.32 20.05 -31.13
C ARG A 169 23.04 18.55 -31.32
N MET A 170 23.92 17.81 -31.99
CA MET A 170 23.80 16.36 -32.13
C MET A 170 23.93 15.65 -30.76
N GLN A 171 24.88 16.10 -29.92
CA GLN A 171 25.09 15.57 -28.59
C GLN A 171 23.88 15.81 -27.68
N LEU A 172 23.30 17.02 -27.70
CA LEU A 172 22.10 17.38 -26.95
C LEU A 172 20.89 16.50 -27.32
N LEU A 173 20.80 16.06 -28.59
CA LEU A 173 19.78 15.12 -29.03
C LEU A 173 20.08 13.66 -28.68
N GLY A 174 21.22 13.38 -28.03
CA GLY A 174 21.65 12.03 -27.67
C GLY A 174 22.00 11.13 -28.86
N VAL A 175 22.41 11.74 -29.98
CA VAL A 175 22.67 11.03 -31.23
C VAL A 175 24.17 10.92 -31.46
N ASP A 176 24.62 9.69 -31.77
CA ASP A 176 26.00 9.47 -32.16
C ASP A 176 26.27 10.11 -33.53
N THR A 177 27.36 10.90 -33.61
CA THR A 177 27.83 11.55 -34.81
C THR A 177 28.34 10.56 -35.86
N ALA A 178 28.80 9.37 -35.46
CA ALA A 178 29.29 8.32 -36.37
C ALA A 178 28.15 7.48 -36.97
N GLY A 179 26.96 7.46 -36.35
CA GLY A 179 25.81 6.70 -36.83
C GLY A 179 25.21 7.29 -38.11
N THR A 180 24.64 6.45 -38.94
CA THR A 180 23.93 6.85 -40.18
C THR A 180 22.42 6.77 -40.06
N SER A 181 21.90 6.20 -38.98
CA SER A 181 20.46 5.97 -38.75
C SER A 181 19.79 7.15 -38.09
N ASP A 182 18.60 7.54 -38.55
CA ASP A 182 17.72 8.53 -37.91
C ASP A 182 16.84 7.89 -36.81
N VAL A 183 17.12 6.62 -36.50
CA VAL A 183 16.49 5.86 -35.43
C VAL A 183 17.20 6.14 -34.11
N ILE A 184 16.43 6.51 -33.12
CA ILE A 184 16.91 6.76 -31.76
C ILE A 184 16.34 5.67 -30.86
N ALA A 185 17.21 5.06 -30.06
CA ALA A 185 16.81 4.19 -28.99
C ALA A 185 16.55 5.02 -27.72
N VAL A 186 15.39 4.83 -27.12
CA VAL A 186 15.06 5.37 -25.78
C VAL A 186 15.47 4.32 -24.77
N ALA A 187 16.50 4.64 -23.97
CA ALA A 187 17.05 3.73 -22.99
C ALA A 187 16.40 3.91 -21.61
N ALA A 188 16.39 2.84 -20.83
CA ALA A 188 15.99 2.87 -19.44
C ALA A 188 16.98 3.72 -18.63
N PRO A 189 16.52 4.74 -17.87
CA PRO A 189 17.40 5.60 -17.06
C PRO A 189 17.89 4.91 -15.78
N ARG A 190 17.27 3.79 -15.42
CA ARG A 190 17.63 2.95 -14.28
C ARG A 190 17.08 1.54 -14.43
N SER A 191 17.65 0.61 -13.66
CA SER A 191 17.13 -0.75 -13.55
C SER A 191 15.84 -0.76 -12.72
N GLY A 192 14.90 -1.66 -13.07
CA GLY A 192 13.63 -1.79 -12.38
C GLY A 192 12.62 -2.63 -13.14
N VAL A 193 11.35 -2.47 -12.80
CA VAL A 193 10.21 -3.14 -13.45
C VAL A 193 9.38 -2.10 -14.18
N VAL A 194 8.94 -2.41 -15.38
CA VAL A 194 8.00 -1.59 -16.15
C VAL A 194 6.62 -1.69 -15.53
N LEU A 195 6.09 -0.58 -15.01
CA LEU A 195 4.76 -0.54 -14.39
C LEU A 195 3.66 -0.42 -15.44
N ASP A 196 3.88 0.46 -16.42
CA ASP A 196 2.94 0.72 -17.51
C ASP A 196 3.69 1.10 -18.80
N VAL A 197 3.01 0.95 -19.93
CA VAL A 197 3.46 1.38 -21.23
C VAL A 197 2.35 2.23 -21.84
N GLY A 198 2.63 3.54 -22.00
CA GLY A 198 1.66 4.54 -22.42
C GLY A 198 1.69 4.87 -23.91
N ALA A 199 2.53 4.21 -24.70
CA ALA A 199 2.68 4.50 -26.13
C ALA A 199 2.71 3.22 -26.99
N ALA A 200 2.20 3.32 -28.22
CA ALA A 200 2.10 2.20 -29.14
C ALA A 200 3.00 2.39 -30.38
N PRO A 201 3.50 1.29 -30.99
CA PRO A 201 4.20 1.37 -32.27
C PRO A 201 3.36 2.06 -33.33
N GLY A 202 3.99 2.95 -34.11
CA GLY A 202 3.34 3.76 -35.16
C GLY A 202 2.81 5.12 -34.67
N GLU A 203 2.71 5.33 -33.37
CA GLU A 203 2.28 6.58 -32.76
C GLU A 203 3.32 7.68 -32.94
N TYR A 204 2.86 8.93 -33.10
CA TYR A 204 3.73 10.11 -33.10
C TYR A 204 3.81 10.70 -31.69
N VAL A 205 4.99 10.67 -31.13
CA VAL A 205 5.26 11.19 -29.78
C VAL A 205 5.93 12.56 -29.86
N LYS A 206 5.59 13.43 -28.90
CA LYS A 206 6.21 14.75 -28.75
C LYS A 206 7.20 14.73 -27.60
N SER A 207 8.28 15.51 -27.72
CA SER A 207 9.20 15.71 -26.60
C SER A 207 8.66 16.76 -25.63
N LEU A 208 8.77 16.50 -24.35
CA LEU A 208 8.68 17.37 -23.17
C LEU A 208 7.40 18.15 -22.91
N ASP A 209 6.72 18.79 -23.86
CA ASP A 209 5.52 19.58 -23.59
C ASP A 209 4.25 18.73 -23.76
N ASN A 210 3.53 18.47 -22.65
CA ASN A 210 2.32 17.65 -22.60
C ASN A 210 2.49 16.22 -23.15
N ALA A 211 3.69 15.65 -23.04
CA ALA A 211 3.98 14.32 -23.53
C ALA A 211 3.39 13.27 -22.60
N THR A 212 2.75 12.27 -23.19
CA THR A 212 2.46 11.02 -22.49
C THR A 212 3.79 10.27 -22.27
N PRO A 213 4.08 9.75 -21.07
CA PRO A 213 5.27 8.95 -20.87
C PRO A 213 5.21 7.70 -21.76
N LEU A 214 6.34 7.32 -22.36
CA LEU A 214 6.45 6.09 -23.15
C LEU A 214 6.23 4.86 -22.27
N CYS A 215 6.83 4.88 -21.10
CA CYS A 215 6.62 3.88 -20.06
C CYS A 215 7.03 4.45 -18.70
N THR A 216 6.63 3.77 -17.64
CA THR A 216 7.04 4.06 -16.26
C THR A 216 7.87 2.89 -15.74
N VAL A 217 9.08 3.16 -15.29
CA VAL A 217 9.99 2.18 -14.68
C VAL A 217 10.13 2.47 -13.20
N ALA A 218 9.96 1.45 -12.38
CA ALA A 218 10.11 1.56 -10.92
C ALA A 218 11.06 0.50 -10.37
N ASP A 219 11.92 0.92 -9.45
CA ASP A 219 12.66 0.01 -8.60
C ASP A 219 11.76 -0.39 -7.43
N LEU A 220 11.29 -1.63 -7.44
CA LEU A 220 10.38 -2.19 -6.44
C LEU A 220 11.09 -2.95 -5.32
N SER A 221 12.40 -2.84 -5.17
CA SER A 221 13.15 -3.45 -4.06
C SER A 221 12.73 -2.91 -2.69
N THR A 222 12.15 -1.72 -2.69
CA THR A 222 11.51 -1.07 -1.55
C THR A 222 10.16 -0.50 -2.00
N VAL A 223 9.12 -0.76 -1.23
CA VAL A 223 7.77 -0.28 -1.48
C VAL A 223 7.20 0.39 -0.25
N TRP A 224 6.16 1.16 -0.42
CA TRP A 224 5.43 1.77 0.68
C TRP A 224 4.11 1.04 0.88
N ALA A 225 3.79 0.69 2.15
CA ALA A 225 2.43 0.41 2.55
C ALA A 225 1.80 1.72 3.03
N VAL A 226 0.80 2.19 2.32
CA VAL A 226 0.08 3.43 2.64
C VAL A 226 -1.28 3.05 3.20
N GLY A 227 -1.53 3.41 4.45
CA GLY A 227 -2.78 3.14 5.16
C GLY A 227 -3.60 4.40 5.39
N ASP A 228 -4.91 4.27 5.36
CA ASP A 228 -5.86 5.35 5.58
C ASP A 228 -6.41 5.26 7.01
N VAL A 229 -6.00 6.20 7.87
CA VAL A 229 -6.39 6.27 9.29
C VAL A 229 -7.45 7.33 9.48
N TYR A 230 -8.57 6.97 10.09
CA TYR A 230 -9.61 7.92 10.43
C TYR A 230 -9.12 8.97 11.45
N GLU A 231 -9.62 10.20 11.32
CA GLU A 231 -9.24 11.35 12.15
C GLU A 231 -9.37 11.07 13.66
N ASN A 232 -10.39 10.33 14.07
CA ASN A 232 -10.61 9.96 15.49
C ASN A 232 -9.61 8.92 16.02
N ALA A 233 -8.87 8.24 15.17
CA ALA A 233 -7.93 7.18 15.54
C ALA A 233 -6.45 7.61 15.42
N VAL A 234 -6.17 8.71 14.74
CA VAL A 234 -4.80 9.15 14.44
C VAL A 234 -4.01 9.58 15.66
N ALA A 235 -4.67 10.15 16.68
CA ALA A 235 -4.01 10.66 17.90
C ALA A 235 -3.19 9.59 18.66
N GLY A 236 -3.49 8.31 18.44
CA GLY A 236 -2.77 7.18 19.03
C GLY A 236 -1.60 6.66 18.20
N ILE A 237 -1.31 7.24 17.03
CA ILE A 237 -0.26 6.76 16.13
C ILE A 237 0.88 7.78 16.09
N ARG A 238 2.11 7.28 16.21
CA ARG A 238 3.33 8.10 16.16
C ARG A 238 4.32 7.52 15.16
N MET A 239 5.15 8.38 14.62
CA MET A 239 6.32 7.95 13.85
C MET A 239 7.21 7.04 14.72
N GLY A 240 7.62 5.91 14.16
CA GLY A 240 8.41 4.90 14.85
C GLY A 240 7.60 3.80 15.53
N ASP A 241 6.27 3.92 15.62
CA ASP A 241 5.43 2.85 16.20
C ASP A 241 5.61 1.56 15.41
N PRO A 242 5.71 0.41 16.10
CA PRO A 242 5.84 -0.87 15.44
C PRO A 242 4.54 -1.23 14.72
N VAL A 243 4.70 -1.77 13.52
CA VAL A 243 3.58 -2.23 12.69
C VAL A 243 3.86 -3.61 12.13
N GLU A 244 2.80 -4.35 11.96
CA GLU A 244 2.76 -5.61 11.24
C GLU A 244 1.89 -5.43 9.99
N VAL A 245 2.45 -5.66 8.82
CA VAL A 245 1.72 -5.57 7.55
C VAL A 245 1.42 -6.97 7.06
N SER A 246 0.19 -7.23 6.70
CA SER A 246 -0.25 -8.49 6.10
C SER A 246 -0.96 -8.23 4.78
N ALA A 247 -0.81 -9.14 3.83
CA ALA A 247 -1.48 -9.06 2.54
C ALA A 247 -2.37 -10.29 2.34
N PRO A 248 -3.66 -10.12 2.01
CA PRO A 248 -4.58 -11.25 1.78
C PRO A 248 -4.09 -12.22 0.70
N ALA A 249 -3.33 -11.71 -0.28
CA ALA A 249 -2.74 -12.53 -1.33
C ALA A 249 -1.72 -13.56 -0.83
N TYR A 250 -1.18 -13.39 0.38
CA TYR A 250 -0.16 -14.25 0.97
C TYR A 250 -0.54 -14.63 2.39
N SER A 251 -1.45 -15.59 2.53
CA SER A 251 -1.92 -16.08 3.83
C SER A 251 -0.75 -16.53 4.71
N GLY A 252 -0.66 -15.97 5.92
CA GLY A 252 0.39 -16.28 6.90
C GLY A 252 1.72 -15.56 6.68
N ALA A 253 1.86 -14.72 5.65
CA ALA A 253 3.02 -13.86 5.51
C ALA A 253 2.79 -12.52 6.22
N HIS A 254 3.76 -12.10 7.02
CA HIS A 254 3.74 -10.85 7.77
C HIS A 254 5.07 -10.11 7.54
N TRP A 255 5.00 -8.80 7.40
CA TRP A 255 6.14 -7.92 7.29
C TRP A 255 6.18 -6.98 8.49
N GLU A 256 7.18 -7.15 9.32
CA GLU A 256 7.41 -6.26 10.46
C GLU A 256 8.11 -4.98 9.99
N ALA A 257 7.62 -3.84 10.43
CA ALA A 257 8.18 -2.54 10.10
C ALA A 257 7.82 -1.50 11.18
N ARG A 258 8.04 -0.23 10.84
CA ARG A 258 7.65 0.89 11.70
C ARG A 258 6.96 1.96 10.87
N VAL A 259 6.08 2.73 11.51
CA VAL A 259 5.49 3.92 10.91
C VAL A 259 6.61 4.89 10.53
N ALA A 260 6.78 5.13 9.23
CA ALA A 260 7.78 6.05 8.71
C ALA A 260 7.31 7.50 8.77
N THR A 261 6.04 7.73 8.40
CA THR A 261 5.40 9.06 8.45
C THR A 261 3.92 8.94 8.76
N VAL A 262 3.42 9.93 9.49
CA VAL A 262 1.99 10.21 9.64
C VAL A 262 1.72 11.49 8.89
N GLY A 263 0.76 11.50 7.98
CA GLY A 263 0.42 12.67 7.17
C GLY A 263 -0.18 13.79 8.01
N ASP A 264 0.09 15.03 7.62
CA ASP A 264 -0.43 16.23 8.29
C ASP A 264 -1.70 16.78 7.63
N VAL A 265 -2.13 16.17 6.50
CA VAL A 265 -3.27 16.62 5.72
C VAL A 265 -4.35 15.56 5.72
N VAL A 266 -5.55 15.96 6.12
CA VAL A 266 -6.74 15.11 6.07
C VAL A 266 -7.29 15.13 4.65
N ASP A 267 -7.52 13.96 4.08
CA ASP A 267 -8.31 13.82 2.85
C ASP A 267 -9.76 14.20 3.15
N THR A 268 -10.26 15.23 2.50
CA THR A 268 -11.59 15.80 2.77
C THR A 268 -12.75 14.91 2.33
N LEU A 269 -12.50 13.98 1.41
CA LEU A 269 -13.49 13.02 0.92
C LEU A 269 -13.66 11.83 1.87
N SER A 270 -12.54 11.22 2.24
CA SER A 270 -12.52 10.02 3.08
C SER A 270 -12.46 10.32 4.59
N ARG A 271 -12.13 11.55 4.98
CA ARG A 271 -11.85 11.95 6.37
C ARG A 271 -10.76 11.12 7.02
N THR A 272 -9.74 10.77 6.23
CA THR A 272 -8.59 9.98 6.68
C THR A 272 -7.29 10.74 6.54
N LEU A 273 -6.31 10.37 7.36
CA LEU A 273 -4.91 10.74 7.21
C LEU A 273 -4.14 9.53 6.70
N LYS A 274 -3.13 9.77 5.88
CA LYS A 274 -2.29 8.70 5.34
C LYS A 274 -1.11 8.43 6.28
N ILE A 275 -0.94 7.16 6.67
CA ILE A 275 0.28 6.67 7.28
C ILE A 275 1.10 5.94 6.24
N ARG A 276 2.42 6.08 6.30
CA ARG A 276 3.35 5.39 5.39
C ARG A 276 4.29 4.51 6.17
N ILE A 277 4.46 3.32 5.66
CA ILE A 277 5.36 2.30 6.17
C ILE A 277 6.28 1.89 5.02
N VAL A 278 7.58 1.93 5.25
CA VAL A 278 8.58 1.50 4.25
C VAL A 278 8.84 0.02 4.44
N LEU A 279 8.64 -0.77 3.40
CA LEU A 279 8.83 -2.21 3.39
C LEU A 279 9.94 -2.61 2.41
N ARG A 280 10.82 -3.51 2.84
CA ARG A 280 11.75 -4.20 1.93
C ARG A 280 10.97 -5.24 1.13
N ASN A 281 11.26 -5.33 -0.15
CA ASN A 281 10.58 -6.22 -1.09
C ASN A 281 11.60 -6.92 -2.00
N GLU A 282 12.61 -7.54 -1.36
CA GLU A 282 13.69 -8.21 -2.09
C GLU A 282 13.20 -9.43 -2.89
N ASP A 283 12.13 -10.06 -2.42
CA ASP A 283 11.48 -11.21 -3.07
C ASP A 283 10.46 -10.80 -4.16
N GLY A 284 10.21 -9.50 -4.35
CA GLY A 284 9.29 -8.96 -5.35
C GLY A 284 7.81 -9.34 -5.14
N ARG A 285 7.44 -9.83 -3.95
CA ARG A 285 6.08 -10.30 -3.66
C ARG A 285 5.09 -9.15 -3.53
N LEU A 286 5.50 -8.04 -2.93
CA LEU A 286 4.66 -6.87 -2.77
C LEU A 286 4.62 -6.08 -4.08
N LYS A 287 3.46 -6.00 -4.69
CA LYS A 287 3.25 -5.28 -5.96
C LYS A 287 2.42 -4.03 -5.72
N PRO A 288 2.71 -2.92 -6.42
CA PRO A 288 1.87 -1.72 -6.38
C PRO A 288 0.39 -2.04 -6.59
N ALA A 289 -0.48 -1.30 -5.91
CA ALA A 289 -1.92 -1.47 -5.85
C ALA A 289 -2.43 -2.73 -5.11
N MET A 290 -1.55 -3.57 -4.53
CA MET A 290 -1.99 -4.64 -3.64
C MET A 290 -2.61 -4.08 -2.37
N PHE A 291 -3.76 -4.63 -1.97
CA PHE A 291 -4.36 -4.34 -0.66
C PHE A 291 -3.58 -5.02 0.46
N VAL A 292 -3.44 -4.29 1.56
CA VAL A 292 -2.78 -4.76 2.78
C VAL A 292 -3.57 -4.33 4.01
N THR A 293 -3.43 -5.09 5.09
CA THR A 293 -3.86 -4.68 6.43
C THR A 293 -2.62 -4.33 7.23
N ILE A 294 -2.60 -3.13 7.77
CA ILE A 294 -1.52 -2.58 8.60
C ILE A 294 -2.01 -2.60 10.04
N ARG A 295 -1.44 -3.44 10.87
CA ARG A 295 -1.71 -3.52 12.30
C ARG A 295 -0.71 -2.66 13.06
N VAL A 296 -1.16 -1.52 13.56
CA VAL A 296 -0.34 -0.57 14.32
C VAL A 296 -0.46 -0.88 15.81
N VAL A 297 0.67 -1.00 16.51
CA VAL A 297 0.71 -1.12 17.98
C VAL A 297 0.71 0.28 18.57
N ARG A 298 -0.45 0.75 19.05
CA ARG A 298 -0.60 2.11 19.61
C ARG A 298 -0.09 2.24 21.04
N GLY A 299 0.15 1.13 21.72
CA GLY A 299 0.59 1.11 23.10
C GLY A 299 0.17 -0.15 23.82
N ARG A 300 0.08 -0.05 25.13
CA ARG A 300 -0.41 -1.11 26.00
C ARG A 300 -1.48 -0.56 26.92
N ARG A 301 -2.54 -1.33 27.12
CA ARG A 301 -3.61 -1.01 28.06
C ARG A 301 -3.79 -2.14 29.06
N VAL A 302 -4.27 -1.80 30.24
CA VAL A 302 -4.60 -2.79 31.24
C VAL A 302 -5.99 -3.34 30.94
N ALA A 303 -6.09 -4.65 30.79
CA ALA A 303 -7.33 -5.35 30.48
C ALA A 303 -7.46 -6.63 31.30
N VAL A 304 -8.68 -7.13 31.48
CA VAL A 304 -8.94 -8.42 32.10
C VAL A 304 -8.56 -9.51 31.11
N VAL A 305 -7.68 -10.42 31.52
CA VAL A 305 -7.28 -11.56 30.70
C VAL A 305 -7.56 -12.87 31.39
N VAL A 306 -7.91 -13.87 30.60
CA VAL A 306 -8.15 -15.25 31.04
C VAL A 306 -7.32 -16.22 30.23
N PRO A 307 -6.94 -17.39 30.77
CA PRO A 307 -6.31 -18.42 29.95
C PRO A 307 -7.22 -18.82 28.81
N ARG A 308 -6.64 -18.95 27.58
CA ARG A 308 -7.41 -19.32 26.38
C ARG A 308 -8.19 -20.64 26.58
N ARG A 309 -7.63 -21.59 27.31
CA ARG A 309 -8.27 -22.88 27.62
C ARG A 309 -9.48 -22.78 28.55
N ALA A 310 -9.70 -21.64 29.23
CA ALA A 310 -10.91 -21.41 30.02
C ALA A 310 -12.13 -20.99 29.19
N VAL A 311 -11.88 -20.54 27.95
CA VAL A 311 -12.91 -20.01 27.07
C VAL A 311 -13.54 -21.13 26.28
N LEU A 312 -14.85 -21.26 26.40
CA LEU A 312 -15.67 -22.21 25.64
C LEU A 312 -16.46 -21.43 24.58
N VAL A 313 -16.60 -22.03 23.39
CA VAL A 313 -17.32 -21.43 22.27
C VAL A 313 -18.58 -22.27 21.98
N ALA A 314 -19.72 -21.60 21.87
CA ALA A 314 -20.99 -22.20 21.46
C ALA A 314 -21.58 -21.36 20.29
N GLY A 315 -21.47 -21.89 19.09
CA GLY A 315 -21.86 -21.15 17.89
C GLY A 315 -20.99 -19.91 17.72
N THR A 316 -21.58 -18.72 17.77
CA THR A 316 -20.92 -17.42 17.64
C THR A 316 -20.59 -16.76 18.98
N SER A 317 -21.02 -17.36 20.10
CA SER A 317 -20.84 -16.79 21.44
C SER A 317 -19.74 -17.51 22.21
N ALA A 318 -18.94 -16.73 22.96
CA ALA A 318 -17.94 -17.24 23.88
C ALA A 318 -18.47 -17.11 25.32
N TYR A 319 -18.12 -18.08 26.18
CA TYR A 319 -18.50 -18.07 27.58
C TYR A 319 -17.44 -18.74 28.45
N VAL A 320 -17.51 -18.48 29.73
CA VAL A 320 -16.69 -19.12 30.77
C VAL A 320 -17.59 -19.62 31.91
N PHE A 321 -17.06 -20.52 32.73
CA PHE A 321 -17.69 -20.88 33.95
C PHE A 321 -17.02 -20.16 35.14
N VAL A 322 -17.77 -19.31 35.81
CA VAL A 322 -17.30 -18.52 36.98
C VAL A 322 -17.71 -19.24 38.25
N GLN A 323 -16.76 -19.47 39.14
CA GLN A 323 -17.01 -20.10 40.46
C GLN A 323 -17.65 -19.09 41.39
N LYS A 324 -18.87 -19.40 41.89
CA LYS A 324 -19.59 -18.61 42.92
C LYS A 324 -19.26 -19.06 44.32
N SER A 325 -19.18 -20.38 44.50
CA SER A 325 -18.79 -21.03 45.75
C SER A 325 -18.11 -22.35 45.40
N PRO A 326 -17.39 -22.99 46.32
CA PRO A 326 -16.79 -24.29 46.09
C PRO A 326 -17.80 -25.30 45.49
N GLY A 327 -17.50 -25.85 44.30
CA GLY A 327 -18.36 -26.79 43.57
C GLY A 327 -19.52 -26.18 42.78
N HIS A 328 -19.76 -24.87 42.86
CA HIS A 328 -20.84 -24.19 42.13
C HIS A 328 -20.27 -23.23 41.08
N PHE A 329 -20.65 -23.42 39.84
CA PHE A 329 -20.21 -22.64 38.71
C PHE A 329 -21.41 -22.03 37.98
N GLU A 330 -21.26 -20.78 37.59
CA GLU A 330 -22.22 -20.05 36.76
C GLU A 330 -21.66 -19.90 35.38
N ARG A 331 -22.43 -20.29 34.35
CA ARG A 331 -22.11 -19.96 32.97
C ARG A 331 -22.29 -18.46 32.76
N ARG A 332 -21.24 -17.82 32.26
CA ARG A 332 -21.26 -16.39 31.94
C ARG A 332 -20.77 -16.13 30.56
N ASP A 333 -21.59 -15.54 29.70
CA ASP A 333 -21.25 -15.14 28.38
C ASP A 333 -20.26 -13.97 28.43
N ILE A 334 -19.24 -14.01 27.58
CA ILE A 334 -18.16 -13.04 27.55
C ILE A 334 -17.95 -12.53 26.13
N VAL A 335 -17.41 -11.32 26.03
CA VAL A 335 -16.93 -10.75 24.77
C VAL A 335 -15.41 -10.79 24.77
N LEU A 336 -14.84 -11.49 23.80
CA LEU A 336 -13.40 -11.60 23.63
C LEU A 336 -12.82 -10.33 23.00
N GLY A 337 -11.61 -9.99 23.41
CA GLY A 337 -10.83 -8.89 22.87
C GLY A 337 -9.52 -9.38 22.20
N ALA A 338 -8.44 -8.66 22.45
CA ALA A 338 -7.15 -8.94 21.86
C ALA A 338 -6.54 -10.26 22.37
N ASP A 339 -5.77 -10.90 21.50
CA ASP A 339 -4.97 -12.06 21.83
C ASP A 339 -3.72 -11.64 22.64
N ALA A 340 -3.48 -12.30 23.74
CA ALA A 340 -2.36 -12.08 24.64
C ALA A 340 -1.49 -13.34 24.83
N GLY A 341 -1.33 -14.13 23.76
CA GLY A 341 -0.56 -15.36 23.73
C GLY A 341 -1.30 -16.55 24.32
N ASP A 342 -0.90 -17.04 25.48
CA ASP A 342 -1.58 -18.12 26.22
C ASP A 342 -2.89 -17.68 26.89
N ARG A 343 -3.12 -16.36 26.91
CA ARG A 343 -4.32 -15.70 27.46
C ARG A 343 -5.05 -14.95 26.38
N VAL A 344 -6.32 -14.63 26.66
CA VAL A 344 -7.15 -13.79 25.81
C VAL A 344 -7.81 -12.71 26.65
N GLU A 345 -7.94 -11.54 26.11
CA GLU A 345 -8.65 -10.44 26.73
C GLU A 345 -10.14 -10.70 26.75
N VAL A 346 -10.77 -10.28 27.85
CA VAL A 346 -12.23 -10.22 27.98
C VAL A 346 -12.64 -8.75 28.14
N THR A 347 -13.38 -8.25 27.14
CA THR A 347 -13.82 -6.85 27.10
C THR A 347 -15.14 -6.62 27.82
N ALA A 348 -15.95 -7.66 27.98
CA ALA A 348 -17.22 -7.62 28.72
C ALA A 348 -17.57 -9.00 29.29
N GLY A 349 -18.34 -9.00 30.38
CA GLY A 349 -18.87 -10.22 31.03
C GLY A 349 -18.04 -10.74 32.19
N LEU A 350 -16.83 -10.23 32.45
CA LEU A 350 -15.96 -10.70 33.54
C LEU A 350 -15.27 -9.54 34.25
N ALA A 351 -15.08 -9.69 35.53
CA ALA A 351 -14.32 -8.73 36.35
C ALA A 351 -12.96 -9.32 36.77
N ALA A 352 -12.00 -8.43 37.00
CA ALA A 352 -10.74 -8.85 37.62
C ALA A 352 -10.99 -9.42 39.03
N GLY A 353 -10.43 -10.59 39.29
CA GLY A 353 -10.63 -11.30 40.54
C GLY A 353 -11.68 -12.43 40.48
N ASP A 354 -12.47 -12.49 39.40
CA ASP A 354 -13.39 -13.62 39.21
C ASP A 354 -12.58 -14.93 39.05
N THR A 355 -12.97 -15.95 39.80
CA THR A 355 -12.39 -17.29 39.69
C THR A 355 -13.12 -18.06 38.59
N ILE A 356 -12.40 -18.58 37.64
CA ILE A 356 -12.94 -19.27 36.46
C ILE A 356 -12.42 -20.71 36.34
N ALA A 357 -13.23 -21.61 35.80
CA ALA A 357 -12.83 -22.97 35.50
C ALA A 357 -11.88 -22.97 34.30
N VAL A 358 -10.78 -23.65 34.40
CA VAL A 358 -9.74 -23.76 33.34
C VAL A 358 -9.57 -25.20 32.91
N GLU A 359 -9.39 -26.12 33.87
CA GLU A 359 -9.33 -27.55 33.60
C GLU A 359 -10.70 -28.18 33.92
N GLY A 360 -11.17 -29.08 33.10
CA GLY A 360 -12.48 -29.70 33.25
C GLY A 360 -13.69 -28.81 32.88
N ALA A 361 -13.49 -27.65 32.30
CA ALA A 361 -14.58 -26.76 31.83
C ALA A 361 -15.52 -27.47 30.83
N GLU A 362 -15.01 -28.43 30.05
CA GLU A 362 -15.84 -29.25 29.17
C GLU A 362 -16.79 -30.20 29.93
N LEU A 363 -16.42 -30.66 31.12
CA LEU A 363 -17.30 -31.46 31.99
C LEU A 363 -18.48 -30.63 32.47
N LEU A 364 -18.21 -29.36 32.86
CA LEU A 364 -19.27 -28.40 33.24
C LEU A 364 -20.21 -28.15 32.08
N ARG A 365 -19.72 -28.09 30.85
CA ARG A 365 -20.54 -27.96 29.65
C ARG A 365 -21.49 -29.14 29.46
N ALA A 366 -20.99 -30.36 29.66
CA ALA A 366 -21.80 -31.56 29.52
C ALA A 366 -22.92 -31.61 30.61
N THR A 367 -22.61 -31.21 31.83
CA THR A 367 -23.57 -31.16 32.93
C THR A 367 -24.63 -30.07 32.73
N ALA A 368 -24.21 -28.90 32.21
CA ALA A 368 -25.11 -27.80 31.89
C ALA A 368 -26.08 -28.11 30.72
N ALA A 369 -25.72 -29.02 29.83
CA ALA A 369 -26.56 -29.44 28.72
C ALA A 369 -27.58 -30.51 29.11
N SER A 370 -27.40 -31.14 30.28
CA SER A 370 -28.28 -32.19 30.82
C SER A 370 -29.25 -31.69 31.90
N SER A 371 -29.12 -30.44 32.36
CA SER A 371 -29.99 -29.76 33.31
C SER A 371 -30.95 -28.82 32.57
#